data_ab91df239078519654712e625b5c3596
#
_entry.id   ab91df239078519654712e625b5c3596
#
_cell.length_a   1.000
_cell.length_b   1.000
_cell.length_c   1.000
_cell.angle_alpha   90.00
_cell.angle_beta   90.00
_cell.angle_gamma   90.00
#
_symmetry.space_group_name_H-M   'P 1'
#
loop_
_entity.id
_entity.type
_entity.pdbx_description
1 polymer ?
#
loop_
_entity_poly.entity_id
_entity_poly.type
_entity_poly.pdbx_seq_one_letter_code
_entity_poly.pdbx_strand_id
1 'polypeptide(L)'
;MTETPAAEATILIVDDDEGVTQTFARMLALEGFKVRTAFNAESGLKEASEARPNAIILDLRMPLVDGLGFLRQLRSLDSQQASPTPVAIVTGDYFLDDAVANELRQLGAELRFKPLWLEDLVGLARNLLKVSN
;
A
#
# COMPACT_ATOMS: atom_id res chain seq x y z
N MET A 1 -4.47 -1.24 -21.95
CA MET A 1 -4.13 -1.03 -21.06
C MET A 1 -3.14 -1.45 -20.59
N THR A 2 -2.77 -1.20 -19.63
CA THR A 2 -1.49 -1.53 -19.64
C THR A 2 -0.90 -1.47 -18.28
N GLU A 3 0.08 -2.26 -18.04
CA GLU A 3 0.86 -2.21 -16.81
C GLU A 3 1.84 -1.06 -16.87
N THR A 4 2.10 -0.47 -15.70
CA THR A 4 3.22 0.44 -15.54
C THR A 4 4.49 -0.41 -15.41
N PRO A 5 5.52 -0.19 -16.24
CA PRO A 5 6.78 -0.93 -16.09
C PRO A 5 7.39 -0.71 -14.72
N ALA A 6 8.06 -1.74 -14.18
CA ALA A 6 8.67 -1.66 -12.85
C ALA A 6 9.59 -0.47 -12.71
N ALA A 7 10.41 -0.20 -13.74
CA ALA A 7 11.37 0.90 -13.68
C ALA A 7 10.73 2.28 -13.61
N GLU A 8 9.45 2.38 -13.98
CA GLU A 8 8.72 3.66 -13.95
C GLU A 8 7.71 3.71 -12.81
N ALA A 9 7.50 2.60 -12.13
CA ALA A 9 6.49 2.53 -11.09
C ALA A 9 7.08 2.91 -9.74
N THR A 10 6.34 3.72 -9.00
CA THR A 10 6.69 4.10 -7.64
C THR A 10 5.73 3.43 -6.68
N ILE A 11 6.28 2.71 -5.72
CA ILE A 11 5.51 2.03 -4.67
C ILE A 11 5.77 2.78 -3.37
N LEU A 12 4.71 3.17 -2.69
CA LEU A 12 4.81 3.76 -1.35
C LEU A 12 4.54 2.67 -0.32
N ILE A 13 5.43 2.54 0.66
CA ILE A 13 5.26 1.62 1.77
C ILE A 13 5.01 2.43 3.03
N VAL A 14 3.91 2.15 3.73
CA VAL A 14 3.53 2.85 4.96
C VAL A 14 3.40 1.81 6.07
N ASP A 15 4.34 1.83 7.02
CA ASP A 15 4.39 0.87 8.12
C ASP A 15 5.24 1.50 9.22
N ASP A 16 4.77 1.48 10.47
CA ASP A 16 5.52 2.07 11.57
C ASP A 16 6.71 1.24 12.02
N ASP A 17 6.82 0.00 11.57
CA ASP A 17 7.98 -0.85 11.83
C ASP A 17 9.05 -0.54 10.79
N GLU A 18 10.13 0.13 11.21
CA GLU A 18 11.21 0.51 10.29
C GLU A 18 11.88 -0.69 9.66
N GLY A 19 12.03 -1.79 10.42
CA GLY A 19 12.64 -3.00 9.89
C GLY A 19 11.84 -3.60 8.74
N VAL A 20 10.53 -3.69 8.91
CA VAL A 20 9.63 -4.18 7.86
C VAL A 20 9.68 -3.25 6.65
N THR A 21 9.56 -1.95 6.90
CA THR A 21 9.56 -0.94 5.84
C THR A 21 10.83 -1.00 5.01
N GLN A 22 11.98 -1.05 5.68
CA GLN A 22 13.27 -1.08 4.99
C GLN A 22 13.47 -2.39 4.24
N THR A 23 13.03 -3.50 4.82
CA THR A 23 13.14 -4.80 4.17
C THR A 23 12.29 -4.85 2.90
N PHE A 24 11.05 -4.42 3.00
CA PHE A 24 10.15 -4.38 1.83
C PHE A 24 10.69 -3.44 0.76
N ALA A 25 11.18 -2.27 1.18
CA ALA A 25 11.74 -1.30 0.24
C ALA A 25 12.93 -1.87 -0.52
N ARG A 26 13.83 -2.57 0.18
CA ARG A 26 14.99 -3.19 -0.46
C ARG A 26 14.56 -4.27 -1.44
N MET A 27 13.62 -5.11 -1.05
CA MET A 27 13.12 -6.18 -1.91
C MET A 27 12.56 -5.63 -3.21
N LEU A 28 11.73 -4.60 -3.11
CA LEU A 28 11.11 -4.01 -4.30
C LEU A 28 12.11 -3.24 -5.15
N ALA A 29 13.05 -2.56 -4.52
CA ALA A 29 14.09 -1.83 -5.26
C ALA A 29 14.97 -2.79 -6.07
N LEU A 30 15.26 -3.97 -5.52
CA LEU A 30 16.05 -4.98 -6.24
C LEU A 30 15.31 -5.49 -7.47
N GLU A 31 13.99 -5.41 -7.49
CA GLU A 31 13.18 -5.82 -8.64
C GLU A 31 12.93 -4.68 -9.63
N GLY A 32 13.52 -3.52 -9.38
CA GLY A 32 13.47 -2.40 -10.31
C GLY A 32 12.45 -1.33 -10.00
N PHE A 33 11.64 -1.50 -8.94
CA PHE A 33 10.66 -0.48 -8.56
C PHE A 33 11.34 0.71 -7.89
N LYS A 34 10.77 1.88 -8.08
CA LYS A 34 11.11 3.04 -7.27
C LYS A 34 10.30 2.93 -5.98
N VAL A 35 10.91 3.19 -4.85
CA VAL A 35 10.25 2.98 -3.56
C VAL A 35 10.34 4.24 -2.72
N ARG A 36 9.21 4.61 -2.12
CA ARG A 36 9.15 5.65 -1.11
C ARG A 36 8.61 5.02 0.16
N THR A 37 8.96 5.56 1.30
CA THR A 37 8.57 4.99 2.59
C THR A 37 8.01 6.07 3.51
N ALA A 38 7.10 5.66 4.38
CA ALA A 38 6.58 6.51 5.44
C ALA A 38 6.34 5.63 6.67
N PHE A 39 6.53 6.19 7.86
CA PHE A 39 6.47 5.41 9.09
C PHE A 39 5.22 5.71 9.92
N ASN A 40 4.30 6.50 9.39
CA ASN A 40 3.02 6.77 10.03
C ASN A 40 2.02 7.25 8.96
N ALA A 41 0.75 7.32 9.37
CA ALA A 41 -0.31 7.68 8.43
C ALA A 41 -0.16 9.11 7.90
N GLU A 42 0.21 10.05 8.75
CA GLU A 42 0.34 11.45 8.35
C GLU A 42 1.40 11.61 7.26
N SER A 43 2.60 11.06 7.50
CA SER A 43 3.67 11.10 6.50
C SER A 43 3.27 10.35 5.23
N GLY A 44 2.55 9.23 5.39
CA GLY A 44 2.09 8.45 4.26
C GLY A 44 1.11 9.21 3.38
N LEU A 45 0.17 9.92 3.99
CA LEU A 45 -0.78 10.73 3.23
C LEU A 45 -0.09 11.87 2.50
N LYS A 46 0.89 12.48 3.15
CA LYS A 46 1.68 13.53 2.52
C LYS A 46 2.43 13.00 1.31
N GLU A 47 3.10 11.84 1.46
CA GLU A 47 3.81 11.21 0.37
C GLU A 47 2.85 10.84 -0.77
N ALA A 48 1.68 10.29 -0.44
CA ALA A 48 0.70 9.93 -1.45
C ALA A 48 0.24 11.15 -2.25
N SER A 49 0.04 12.27 -1.56
CA SER A 49 -0.39 13.50 -2.19
C SER A 49 0.69 14.13 -3.07
N GLU A 50 1.93 14.13 -2.59
CA GLU A 50 3.03 14.82 -3.27
C GLU A 50 3.68 13.97 -4.36
N ALA A 51 3.94 12.70 -4.07
CA ALA A 51 4.64 11.81 -4.99
C ALA A 51 3.71 11.06 -5.93
N ARG A 52 2.44 10.95 -5.59
CA ARG A 52 1.43 10.25 -6.39
C ARG A 52 1.92 8.87 -6.82
N PRO A 53 2.15 7.97 -5.85
CA PRO A 53 2.68 6.65 -6.17
C PRO A 53 1.69 5.84 -7.02
N ASN A 54 2.22 4.87 -7.73
CA ASN A 54 1.41 3.99 -8.57
C ASN A 54 0.68 2.93 -7.76
N ALA A 55 1.18 2.62 -6.56
CA ALA A 55 0.53 1.69 -5.64
C ALA A 55 1.05 1.94 -4.24
N ILE A 56 0.26 1.54 -3.24
CA ILE A 56 0.60 1.69 -1.83
C ILE A 56 0.48 0.36 -1.13
N ILE A 57 1.49 0.02 -0.35
CA ILE A 57 1.48 -1.14 0.55
C ILE A 57 1.46 -0.59 1.96
N LEU A 58 0.44 -0.95 2.72
CA LEU A 58 0.06 -0.26 3.94
C LEU A 58 -0.16 -1.25 5.07
N ASP A 59 0.42 -0.97 6.24
CA ASP A 59 0.14 -1.76 7.42
C ASP A 59 -1.17 -1.29 8.07
N LEU A 60 -1.93 -2.22 8.61
CA LEU A 60 -3.19 -1.89 9.26
C LEU A 60 -2.98 -1.29 10.65
N ARG A 61 -2.06 -1.86 11.42
CA ARG A 61 -1.86 -1.47 12.82
C ARG A 61 -0.74 -0.46 12.97
N MET A 62 -1.12 0.79 13.06
CA MET A 62 -0.19 1.91 13.28
C MET A 62 -0.75 2.80 14.37
N PRO A 63 0.12 3.49 15.15
CA PRO A 63 -0.36 4.41 16.19
C PRO A 63 -1.06 5.63 15.59
N LEU A 64 -1.96 6.21 16.36
CA LEU A 64 -2.75 7.40 16.07
C LEU A 64 -3.78 7.16 14.98
N VAL A 65 -3.36 7.13 13.71
CA VAL A 65 -4.26 6.83 12.60
C VAL A 65 -3.80 5.51 12.00
N ASP A 66 -4.65 4.50 12.06
CA ASP A 66 -4.31 3.17 11.54
C ASP A 66 -4.53 3.08 10.02
N GLY A 67 -4.30 1.89 9.47
CA GLY A 67 -4.42 1.68 8.03
C GLY A 67 -5.82 1.94 7.49
N LEU A 68 -6.86 1.62 8.25
CA LEU A 68 -8.23 1.90 7.81
C LEU A 68 -8.48 3.40 7.74
N GLY A 69 -8.04 4.13 8.77
CA GLY A 69 -8.15 5.59 8.77
C GLY A 69 -7.38 6.23 7.64
N PHE A 70 -6.18 5.72 7.38
CA PHE A 70 -5.38 6.16 6.23
C PHE A 70 -6.14 5.96 4.93
N LEU A 71 -6.69 4.76 4.74
CA LEU A 71 -7.37 4.41 3.49
C LEU A 71 -8.62 5.26 3.27
N ARG A 72 -9.38 5.53 4.33
CA ARG A 72 -10.54 6.42 4.24
C ARG A 72 -10.13 7.82 3.75
N GLN A 73 -9.06 8.35 4.33
CA GLN A 73 -8.56 9.68 3.94
C GLN A 73 -8.01 9.67 2.52
N LEU A 74 -7.29 8.62 2.14
CA LEU A 74 -6.76 8.48 0.79
C LEU A 74 -7.91 8.48 -0.23
N ARG A 75 -8.96 7.72 0.02
CA ARG A 75 -10.09 7.64 -0.91
C ARG A 75 -10.82 8.97 -1.05
N SER A 76 -10.85 9.73 0.04
CA SER A 76 -11.39 11.09 -0.02
C SER A 76 -10.58 11.98 -0.97
N LEU A 77 -9.26 11.84 -0.95
CA LEU A 77 -8.38 12.56 -1.88
C LEU A 77 -8.54 12.03 -3.31
N ASP A 78 -8.69 10.73 -3.46
CA ASP A 78 -8.83 10.08 -4.76
C ASP A 78 -10.14 10.41 -5.48
N SER A 79 -11.12 10.97 -4.77
CA SER A 79 -12.43 11.24 -5.36
C SER A 79 -12.37 12.15 -6.58
N GLN A 80 -11.28 12.90 -6.73
CA GLN A 80 -11.07 13.79 -7.87
C GLN A 80 -10.35 13.12 -9.03
N GLN A 81 -9.97 11.86 -8.88
CA GLN A 81 -9.16 11.18 -9.88
C GLN A 81 -9.99 10.19 -10.69
N ALA A 82 -9.54 9.91 -11.91
CA ALA A 82 -10.21 8.97 -12.79
C ALA A 82 -10.15 7.54 -12.24
N SER A 83 -9.06 7.20 -11.56
CA SER A 83 -8.89 5.88 -10.95
C SER A 83 -8.31 6.04 -9.56
N PRO A 84 -8.81 5.30 -8.58
CA PRO A 84 -8.24 5.34 -7.24
C PRO A 84 -6.86 4.68 -7.22
N THR A 85 -6.00 5.14 -6.31
CA THR A 85 -4.68 4.55 -6.14
C THR A 85 -4.83 3.11 -5.64
N PRO A 86 -4.22 2.13 -6.31
CA PRO A 86 -4.27 0.74 -5.83
C PRO A 86 -3.57 0.61 -4.48
N VAL A 87 -4.23 -0.09 -3.54
CA VAL A 87 -3.72 -0.25 -2.18
C VAL A 87 -3.83 -1.71 -1.76
N ALA A 88 -2.78 -2.22 -1.13
CA ALA A 88 -2.83 -3.48 -0.42
C ALA A 88 -2.57 -3.22 1.06
N ILE A 89 -3.39 -3.82 1.91
CA ILE A 89 -3.17 -3.83 3.35
C ILE A 89 -2.43 -5.12 3.68
N VAL A 90 -1.29 -5.00 4.34
CA VAL A 90 -0.50 -6.17 4.78
C VAL A 90 -0.42 -6.11 6.29
N THR A 91 -1.02 -7.07 6.96
CA THR A 91 -1.16 -7.03 8.42
C THR A 91 -0.77 -8.36 9.07
N GLY A 92 -0.26 -8.28 10.30
CA GLY A 92 -0.02 -9.47 11.13
C GLY A 92 -1.22 -9.84 11.99
N ASP A 93 -2.33 -9.13 11.89
CA ASP A 93 -3.51 -9.40 12.70
C ASP A 93 -4.39 -10.45 12.01
N TYR A 94 -4.22 -11.71 12.42
CA TYR A 94 -4.97 -12.83 11.85
C TYR A 94 -6.40 -12.92 12.39
N PHE A 95 -6.73 -12.14 13.41
CA PHE A 95 -8.06 -12.14 14.03
C PHE A 95 -8.81 -10.85 13.69
N LEU A 96 -8.57 -10.37 12.48
CA LEU A 96 -9.19 -9.15 12.02
C LEU A 96 -10.71 -9.25 12.02
N ASP A 97 -11.36 -8.23 12.57
CA ASP A 97 -12.83 -8.14 12.63
C ASP A 97 -13.39 -8.14 11.20
N ASP A 98 -14.43 -8.93 10.97
CA ASP A 98 -15.08 -9.02 9.67
C ASP A 98 -15.59 -7.67 9.17
N ALA A 99 -16.09 -6.83 10.06
CA ALA A 99 -16.57 -5.50 9.67
C ALA A 99 -15.45 -4.65 9.13
N VAL A 100 -14.26 -4.71 9.76
CA VAL A 100 -13.09 -3.99 9.30
C VAL A 100 -12.62 -4.55 7.97
N ALA A 101 -12.52 -5.87 7.85
CA ALA A 101 -12.09 -6.50 6.60
C ALA A 101 -13.02 -6.13 5.45
N ASN A 102 -14.32 -6.13 5.70
CA ASN A 102 -15.30 -5.77 4.68
C ASN A 102 -15.17 -4.30 4.27
N GLU A 103 -14.96 -3.41 5.21
CA GLU A 103 -14.78 -1.99 4.88
C GLU A 103 -13.52 -1.78 4.05
N LEU A 104 -12.41 -2.45 4.40
CA LEU A 104 -11.18 -2.36 3.62
C LEU A 104 -11.43 -2.78 2.17
N ARG A 105 -12.15 -3.88 1.97
CA ARG A 105 -12.47 -4.35 0.62
C ARG A 105 -13.39 -3.40 -0.12
N GLN A 106 -14.38 -2.83 0.57
CA GLN A 106 -15.28 -1.85 -0.02
C GLN A 106 -14.53 -0.60 -0.47
N LEU A 107 -13.46 -0.25 0.24
CA LEU A 107 -12.60 0.85 -0.14
C LEU A 107 -11.58 0.47 -1.20
N GLY A 108 -11.68 -0.75 -1.71
CA GLY A 108 -10.86 -1.20 -2.84
C GLY A 108 -9.48 -1.73 -2.50
N ALA A 109 -9.22 -2.02 -1.24
CA ALA A 109 -7.91 -2.55 -0.85
C ALA A 109 -7.89 -4.07 -0.98
N GLU A 110 -6.72 -4.60 -1.35
CA GLU A 110 -6.45 -6.01 -1.20
C GLU A 110 -5.94 -6.25 0.21
N LEU A 111 -6.24 -7.42 0.77
CA LEU A 111 -5.83 -7.77 2.12
C LEU A 111 -4.89 -8.95 2.07
N ARG A 112 -3.72 -8.84 2.68
CA ARG A 112 -2.73 -9.90 2.79
C ARG A 112 -2.23 -9.96 4.23
N PHE A 113 -1.74 -11.12 4.62
CA PHE A 113 -1.26 -11.34 5.98
C PHE A 113 0.25 -11.56 6.01
N LYS A 114 0.91 -10.97 7.01
CA LYS A 114 2.34 -11.18 7.22
C LYS A 114 2.57 -12.60 7.76
N PRO A 115 3.72 -13.20 7.47
CA PRO A 115 4.84 -12.63 6.75
C PRO A 115 4.66 -12.71 5.24
N LEU A 116 5.24 -11.76 4.51
CA LEU A 116 5.33 -11.83 3.05
C LEU A 116 6.78 -12.07 2.65
N TRP A 117 6.99 -13.11 1.88
CA TRP A 117 8.32 -13.40 1.33
C TRP A 117 8.51 -12.59 0.05
N LEU A 118 9.75 -12.59 -0.46
CA LEU A 118 10.08 -11.79 -1.64
C LEU A 118 9.11 -12.03 -2.80
N GLU A 119 8.84 -13.28 -3.13
CA GLU A 119 7.96 -13.60 -4.26
C GLU A 119 6.54 -13.10 -4.04
N ASP A 120 6.04 -13.21 -2.80
CA ASP A 120 4.70 -12.75 -2.47
C ASP A 120 4.61 -11.24 -2.58
N LEU A 121 5.62 -10.54 -2.09
CA LEU A 121 5.63 -9.08 -2.10
C LEU A 121 5.74 -8.54 -3.52
N VAL A 122 6.63 -9.11 -4.32
CA VAL A 122 6.82 -8.70 -5.71
C VAL A 122 5.57 -8.99 -6.53
N GLY A 123 4.99 -10.17 -6.32
CA GLY A 123 3.73 -10.54 -6.98
C GLY A 123 2.59 -9.59 -6.63
N LEU A 124 2.50 -9.22 -5.36
CA LEU A 124 1.48 -8.28 -4.91
C LEU A 124 1.67 -6.92 -5.58
N ALA A 125 2.90 -6.40 -5.60
CA ALA A 125 3.18 -5.12 -6.22
C ALA A 125 2.80 -5.12 -7.70
N ARG A 126 3.17 -6.18 -8.41
CA ARG A 126 2.83 -6.31 -9.83
C ARG A 126 1.33 -6.40 -10.05
N ASN A 127 0.63 -7.11 -9.17
CA ASN A 127 -0.81 -7.23 -9.24
C ASN A 127 -1.50 -5.88 -9.05
N LEU A 128 -1.04 -5.09 -8.09
CA LEU A 128 -1.58 -3.75 -7.86
C LEU A 128 -1.43 -2.87 -9.09
N LEU A 129 -0.31 -2.99 -9.79
CA LEU A 129 -0.03 -2.17 -10.97
C LEU A 129 -0.88 -2.56 -12.18
N LYS A 130 -1.51 -3.72 -12.16
CA LYS A 130 -2.35 -4.20 -13.26
C LYS A 130 -3.81 -3.79 -13.16
N VAL A 131 -4.23 -3.31 -12.00
CA VAL A 131 -5.67 -3.14 -11.76
C VAL A 131 -6.26 -1.84 -12.23
N SER A 132 -5.46 -0.96 -12.77
CA SER A 132 -5.90 0.39 -13.08
C SER A 132 -6.63 0.51 -14.42
N ASN A 133 -6.98 -0.56 -15.01
CA ASN A 133 -7.68 -0.48 -16.29
C ASN A 133 -9.19 -0.37 -16.15
#